data_f8bddcf6942d2023c250dc79d286be00
#
_entry.id   f8bddcf6942d2023c250dc79d286be00
#
_cell.length_a   1.000
_cell.length_b   1.000
_cell.length_c   1.000
_cell.angle_alpha   90.00
_cell.angle_beta   90.00
_cell.angle_gamma   90.00
#
_symmetry.space_group_name_H-M   'P 1'
#
loop_
_entity.id
_entity.type
_entity.pdbx_description
1 polymer ?
#
loop_
_entity_poly.entity_id
_entity_poly.type
_entity_poly.pdbx_seq_one_letter_code
_entity_poly.pdbx_strand_id
1 'polypeptide(L)'
;VDLKRLEQAIIVEADNAAGEIDTTRNRIEASRVAREFAQMTLDAAQARLASGTSTTFEVLQFQRDFATAQVNELRARADFIIAVARYAKLTGSTLERNRIILD
;
A
#
# COMPACT_ATOMS: atom_id res chain seq x y z
N VAL A 1 17.58 33.64 -3.92
CA VAL A 1 18.42 32.46 -3.79
C VAL A 1 17.71 31.40 -2.97
N ASP A 2 17.13 31.80 -1.85
CA ASP A 2 16.41 30.88 -0.94
C ASP A 2 15.10 30.38 -1.54
N LEU A 3 14.44 31.20 -2.36
CA LEU A 3 13.19 30.84 -3.02
C LEU A 3 13.40 29.75 -4.08
N LYS A 4 14.50 29.79 -4.85
CA LYS A 4 14.81 28.75 -5.84
C LYS A 4 15.15 27.42 -5.16
N ARG A 5 15.90 27.43 -4.07
CA ARG A 5 16.22 26.23 -3.29
C ARG A 5 14.96 25.62 -2.71
N LEU A 6 14.07 26.47 -2.20
CA LEU A 6 12.82 26.03 -1.61
C LEU A 6 11.90 25.44 -2.69
N GLU A 7 11.81 26.04 -3.86
CA GLU A 7 11.06 25.51 -4.99
C GLU A 7 11.60 24.16 -5.46
N GLN A 8 12.93 24.04 -5.56
CA GLN A 8 13.56 22.77 -5.95
C GLN A 8 13.33 21.69 -4.89
N ALA A 9 13.39 22.04 -3.61
CA ALA A 9 13.10 21.10 -2.53
C ALA A 9 11.66 20.61 -2.59
N ILE A 10 10.71 21.49 -2.87
CA ILE A 10 9.30 21.13 -3.01
C ILE A 10 9.07 20.23 -4.21
N ILE A 11 9.73 20.51 -5.33
CA ILE A 11 9.63 19.68 -6.55
C ILE A 11 10.18 18.29 -6.28
N VAL A 12 11.31 18.17 -5.59
CA VAL A 12 11.90 16.87 -5.22
C VAL A 12 10.97 16.11 -4.29
N GLU A 13 10.38 16.78 -3.28
CA GLU A 13 9.43 16.14 -2.38
C GLU A 13 8.17 15.69 -3.11
N ALA A 14 7.67 16.48 -4.06
CA ALA A 14 6.52 16.12 -4.87
C ALA A 14 6.83 14.90 -5.75
N ASP A 15 8.02 14.85 -6.36
CA ASP A 15 8.45 13.70 -7.14
C ASP A 15 8.58 12.44 -6.28
N ASN A 16 9.13 12.57 -5.08
CA ASN A 16 9.23 11.46 -4.13
C ASN A 16 7.85 10.97 -3.71
N ALA A 17 6.93 11.89 -3.45
CA ALA A 17 5.55 11.54 -3.08
C ALA A 17 4.83 10.83 -4.23
N ALA A 18 5.04 11.28 -5.47
CA ALA A 18 4.48 10.61 -6.65
C ALA A 18 5.04 9.20 -6.80
N GLY A 19 6.35 9.01 -6.54
CA GLY A 19 7.00 7.70 -6.53
C GLY A 19 6.43 6.78 -5.45
N GLU A 20 6.13 7.32 -4.26
CA GLU A 20 5.48 6.56 -3.19
C GLU A 20 4.09 6.10 -3.58
N ILE A 21 3.33 6.92 -4.33
CA ILE A 21 2.01 6.53 -4.83
C ILE A 21 2.13 5.30 -5.74
N ASP A 22 3.07 5.31 -6.68
CA ASP A 22 3.28 4.17 -7.58
C ASP A 22 3.74 2.93 -6.83
N THR A 23 4.68 3.08 -5.89
CA THR A 23 5.19 1.98 -5.08
C THR A 23 4.08 1.36 -4.22
N THR A 24 3.27 2.18 -3.55
CA THR A 24 2.18 1.69 -2.72
C THR A 24 1.06 1.08 -3.54
N ARG A 25 0.80 1.61 -4.73
CA ARG A 25 -0.17 1.00 -5.66
C ARG A 25 0.27 -0.39 -6.06
N ASN A 26 1.53 -0.56 -6.43
CA ASN A 26 2.08 -1.87 -6.79
C ASN A 26 2.06 -2.83 -5.60
N ARG A 27 2.27 -2.32 -4.39
CA ARG A 27 2.19 -3.12 -3.17
C ARG A 27 0.78 -3.60 -2.89
N ILE A 28 -0.24 -2.77 -3.16
CA ILE A 28 -1.65 -3.19 -3.03
C ILE A 28 -1.93 -4.38 -3.94
N GLU A 29 -1.51 -4.29 -5.20
CA GLU A 29 -1.73 -5.37 -6.18
C GLU A 29 -1.01 -6.65 -5.75
N ALA A 30 0.25 -6.55 -5.32
CA ALA A 30 1.01 -7.70 -4.84
C ALA A 30 0.36 -8.31 -3.60
N SER A 31 -0.10 -7.48 -2.66
CA SER A 31 -0.77 -7.92 -1.43
C SER A 31 -2.12 -8.58 -1.73
N ARG A 32 -2.85 -8.08 -2.72
CA ARG A 32 -4.11 -8.66 -3.16
C ARG A 32 -3.90 -10.07 -3.72
N VAL A 33 -2.90 -10.22 -4.58
CA VAL A 33 -2.57 -11.53 -5.16
C VAL A 33 -2.12 -12.49 -4.06
N ALA A 34 -1.30 -12.03 -3.12
CA ALA A 34 -0.85 -12.84 -1.99
C ALA A 34 -2.03 -13.30 -1.12
N ARG A 35 -3.00 -12.40 -0.86
CA ARG A 35 -4.20 -12.73 -0.10
C ARG A 35 -5.05 -13.79 -0.83
N GLU A 36 -5.26 -13.61 -2.12
CA GLU A 36 -6.02 -14.59 -2.92
C GLU A 36 -5.34 -15.96 -2.92
N PHE A 37 -4.02 -15.99 -3.05
CA PHE A 37 -3.26 -17.24 -2.98
C PHE A 37 -3.39 -17.90 -1.61
N ALA A 38 -3.28 -17.13 -0.54
CA ALA A 38 -3.43 -17.64 0.82
C ALA A 38 -4.84 -18.20 1.06
N GLN A 39 -5.87 -17.57 0.50
CA GLN A 39 -7.24 -18.05 0.60
C GLN A 39 -7.41 -19.38 -0.15
N MET A 40 -6.88 -19.47 -1.36
CA MET A 40 -6.94 -20.72 -2.15
C MET A 40 -6.22 -21.86 -1.43
N THR A 41 -5.07 -21.57 -0.82
CA THR A 41 -4.30 -22.55 -0.05
C THR A 41 -5.09 -23.03 1.17
N LEU A 42 -5.73 -22.10 1.87
CA LEU A 42 -6.57 -22.43 3.02
C LEU A 42 -7.77 -23.29 2.61
N ASP A 43 -8.47 -22.92 1.55
CA ASP A 43 -9.62 -23.66 1.06
C ASP A 43 -9.22 -25.08 0.65
N ALA A 44 -8.07 -25.24 0.00
CA ALA A 44 -7.54 -26.53 -0.39
C ALA A 44 -7.20 -27.39 0.85
N ALA A 45 -6.61 -26.77 1.88
CA ALA A 45 -6.27 -27.46 3.12
C ALA A 45 -7.54 -27.92 3.88
N GLN A 46 -8.56 -27.10 3.91
CA GLN A 46 -9.84 -27.44 4.52
C GLN A 46 -10.50 -28.64 3.79
N ALA A 47 -10.45 -28.64 2.46
CA ALA A 47 -10.96 -29.76 1.65
C ALA A 47 -10.18 -31.04 1.97
N ARG A 48 -8.84 -30.95 2.08
CA ARG A 48 -8.00 -32.09 2.43
C ARG A 48 -8.26 -32.59 3.83
N LEU A 49 -8.54 -31.69 4.78
CA LEU A 49 -8.91 -32.07 6.14
C LEU A 49 -10.20 -32.88 6.14
N ALA A 50 -11.20 -32.46 5.38
CA ALA A 50 -12.46 -33.18 5.24
C ALA A 50 -12.28 -34.57 4.66
N SER A 51 -11.30 -34.75 3.76
CA SER A 51 -10.99 -36.06 3.14
C SER A 51 -9.97 -36.89 3.97
N GLY A 52 -9.47 -36.34 5.08
CA GLY A 52 -8.53 -37.04 5.97
C GLY A 52 -7.07 -36.96 5.52
N THR A 53 -6.74 -36.12 4.55
CA THR A 53 -5.38 -36.01 4.01
C THR A 53 -4.61 -34.79 4.52
N SER A 54 -5.21 -33.98 5.38
CA SER A 54 -4.55 -32.86 6.04
C SER A 54 -4.80 -32.93 7.55
N THR A 55 -4.08 -32.09 8.30
CA THR A 55 -4.21 -32.02 9.77
C THR A 55 -4.85 -30.70 10.16
N THR A 56 -5.50 -30.69 11.35
CA THR A 56 -6.02 -29.47 11.95
C THR A 56 -4.92 -28.42 12.13
N PHE A 57 -3.70 -28.86 12.47
CA PHE A 57 -2.56 -27.98 12.63
C PHE A 57 -2.23 -27.24 11.32
N GLU A 58 -2.22 -27.93 10.19
CA GLU A 58 -1.99 -27.33 8.89
C GLU A 58 -3.05 -26.29 8.53
N VAL A 59 -4.32 -26.64 8.77
CA VAL A 59 -5.43 -25.70 8.52
C VAL A 59 -5.28 -24.44 9.36
N LEU A 60 -4.94 -24.59 10.64
CA LEU A 60 -4.74 -23.44 11.53
C LEU A 60 -3.57 -22.56 11.06
N GLN A 61 -2.50 -23.17 10.56
CA GLN A 61 -1.37 -22.44 10.01
C GLN A 61 -1.76 -21.63 8.79
N PHE A 62 -2.50 -22.22 7.86
CA PHE A 62 -2.97 -21.51 6.66
C PHE A 62 -4.00 -20.43 7.00
N GLN A 63 -4.80 -20.61 8.06
CA GLN A 63 -5.68 -19.55 8.56
C GLN A 63 -4.88 -18.35 9.06
N ARG A 64 -3.78 -18.58 9.77
CA ARG A 64 -2.87 -17.50 10.21
C ARG A 64 -2.23 -16.80 9.01
N ASP A 65 -1.78 -17.55 8.04
CA ASP A 65 -1.16 -16.99 6.83
C ASP A 65 -2.16 -16.12 6.08
N PHE A 66 -3.40 -16.57 5.97
CA PHE A 66 -4.47 -15.80 5.34
C PHE A 66 -4.76 -14.51 6.12
N ALA A 67 -4.86 -14.59 7.43
CA ALA A 67 -5.08 -13.40 8.27
C ALA A 67 -3.93 -12.39 8.12
N THR A 68 -2.69 -12.87 8.07
CA THR A 68 -1.51 -12.02 7.85
C THR A 68 -1.59 -11.35 6.48
N ALA A 69 -1.97 -12.10 5.44
CA ALA A 69 -2.11 -11.55 4.08
C ALA A 69 -3.20 -10.48 4.03
N GLN A 70 -4.31 -10.67 4.73
CA GLN A 70 -5.38 -9.66 4.83
C GLN A 70 -4.87 -8.38 5.49
N VAL A 71 -4.12 -8.50 6.58
CA VAL A 71 -3.54 -7.34 7.28
C VAL A 71 -2.55 -6.62 6.38
N ASN A 72 -1.72 -7.35 5.65
CA ASN A 72 -0.74 -6.75 4.73
C ASN A 72 -1.43 -5.96 3.61
N GLU A 73 -2.53 -6.47 3.06
CA GLU A 73 -3.32 -5.76 2.06
C GLU A 73 -3.92 -4.48 2.63
N LEU A 74 -4.46 -4.54 3.85
CA LEU A 74 -5.01 -3.35 4.52
C LEU A 74 -3.93 -2.29 4.76
N ARG A 75 -2.75 -2.71 5.20
CA ARG A 75 -1.61 -1.79 5.39
C ARG A 75 -1.18 -1.14 4.09
N ALA A 76 -1.12 -1.92 3.01
CA ALA A 76 -0.76 -1.38 1.70
C ALA A 76 -1.77 -0.33 1.24
N ARG A 77 -3.06 -0.57 1.46
CA ARG A 77 -4.13 0.40 1.14
C ARG A 77 -4.02 1.66 1.98
N ALA A 78 -3.76 1.50 3.29
CA ALA A 78 -3.57 2.64 4.19
C ALA A 78 -2.36 3.48 3.77
N ASP A 79 -1.25 2.84 3.44
CA ASP A 79 -0.03 3.52 2.99
C ASP A 79 -0.27 4.28 1.67
N PHE A 80 -1.07 3.71 0.78
CA PHE A 80 -1.45 4.37 -0.46
C PHE A 80 -2.26 5.64 -0.19
N ILE A 81 -3.24 5.56 0.70
CA ILE A 81 -4.06 6.72 1.07
C ILE A 81 -3.19 7.83 1.67
N ILE A 82 -2.24 7.46 2.54
CA ILE A 82 -1.30 8.40 3.14
C ILE A 82 -0.42 9.04 2.07
N ALA A 83 0.07 8.26 1.12
CA ALA A 83 0.91 8.77 0.02
C ALA A 83 0.14 9.76 -0.85
N VAL A 84 -1.12 9.45 -1.19
CA VAL A 84 -1.98 10.34 -1.97
C VAL A 84 -2.25 11.63 -1.20
N ALA A 85 -2.54 11.54 0.09
CA ALA A 85 -2.79 12.71 0.94
C ALA A 85 -1.55 13.61 1.02
N ARG A 86 -0.36 13.01 1.17
CA ARG A 86 0.90 13.76 1.18
C ARG A 86 1.15 14.48 -0.13
N TYR A 87 0.93 13.81 -1.25
CA TYR A 87 1.07 14.41 -2.57
C TYR A 87 0.10 15.57 -2.77
N ALA A 88 -1.15 15.38 -2.38
CA ALA A 88 -2.18 16.43 -2.46
C ALA A 88 -1.81 17.64 -1.62
N LYS A 89 -1.26 17.43 -0.43
CA LYS A 89 -0.82 18.50 0.46
C LYS A 89 0.34 19.29 -0.15
N LEU A 90 1.33 18.59 -0.71
CA LEU A 90 2.48 19.23 -1.36
C LEU A 90 2.07 20.02 -2.60
N THR A 91 1.18 19.47 -3.40
CA THR A 91 0.66 20.13 -4.60
C THR A 91 -0.18 21.36 -4.23
N GLY A 92 -1.01 21.25 -3.19
CA GLY A 92 -1.81 22.36 -2.68
C GLY A 92 -0.94 23.50 -2.15
N SER A 93 0.10 23.18 -1.39
CA SER A 93 1.08 24.15 -0.89
C SER A 93 1.79 24.88 -2.02
N THR A 94 2.16 24.17 -3.07
CA THR A 94 2.82 24.75 -4.23
C THR A 94 1.90 25.73 -4.97
N LEU A 95 0.62 25.39 -5.11
CA LEU A 95 -0.37 26.26 -5.76
C LEU A 95 -0.63 27.52 -4.94
N GLU A 96 -0.76 27.40 -3.63
CA GLU A 96 -0.92 28.55 -2.72
C GLU A 96 0.29 29.48 -2.82
N ARG A 97 1.47 28.93 -2.86
CA ARG A 97 2.70 29.69 -2.95
C ARG A 97 2.80 30.44 -4.29
N ASN A 98 2.46 29.81 -5.39
CA ASN A 98 2.41 30.45 -6.70
C ASN A 98 1.37 31.56 -6.75
N ARG A 99 0.25 31.38 -6.06
CA ARG A 99 -0.80 32.39 -5.95
C ARG A 99 -0.31 33.64 -5.22
N ILE A 100 0.46 33.43 -4.15
CA ILE A 100 1.02 34.54 -3.36
C ILE A 100 2.08 35.30 -4.17
N ILE A 101 2.88 34.59 -4.97
CA ILE A 101 3.92 35.21 -5.80
C ILE A 101 3.33 35.99 -6.99
N LEU A 102 2.19 35.55 -7.53
CA LEU A 102 1.52 36.19 -8.65
C LEU A 102 0.69 37.41 -8.27
N ASP A 103 0.30 37.54 -7.03
CA ASP A 103 -0.42 38.69 -6.47
C ASP A 103 0.57 39.69 -5.85
#